data_b4a31b8c678984010ed41da9e461cce0
#
_entry.id   b4a31b8c678984010ed41da9e461cce0
#
_cell.length_a   1.000
_cell.length_b   1.000
_cell.length_c   1.000
_cell.angle_alpha   90.00
_cell.angle_beta   90.00
_cell.angle_gamma   90.00
#
_symmetry.space_group_name_H-M   'P 1'
#
loop_
_entity.id
_entity.type
_entity.pdbx_description
1 polymer ?
#
loop_
_entity_poly.entity_id
_entity_poly.type
_entity_poly.pdbx_seq_one_letter_code
_entity_poly.pdbx_strand_id
1 'polypeptide(L)'
;MNSMFNVFRQKTNPSKQYRSEMGIIADILCVAMDCGAQGAIISSISRRANLSHYAVLDKCKKLTDAGLIKSIKGNRNHIFIITEKGIRFFQEFQRFQILIQSVNLRY
;
A
#
# COMPACT_ATOMS: atom_id res chain seq x y z
N MET A 1 -7.44 17.10 1.36
CA MET A 1 -7.71 16.14 0.33
C MET A 1 -7.87 14.75 0.90
N ASN A 2 -8.93 14.13 0.54
CA ASN A 2 -9.13 12.78 0.98
C ASN A 2 -8.35 11.86 0.13
N SER A 3 -7.41 11.24 0.69
CA SER A 3 -6.64 10.30 -0.08
C SER A 3 -7.37 8.99 -0.14
N MET A 4 -7.06 8.20 -1.13
CA MET A 4 -7.56 6.85 -1.22
C MET A 4 -7.13 6.05 0.00
N PHE A 5 -6.01 6.43 0.58
CA PHE A 5 -5.52 5.78 1.77
C PHE A 5 -6.52 5.89 2.91
N ASN A 6 -7.06 7.11 3.13
CA ASN A 6 -8.03 7.30 4.21
C ASN A 6 -9.30 6.50 3.97
N VAL A 7 -9.79 6.51 2.74
CA VAL A 7 -10.98 5.76 2.40
C VAL A 7 -10.75 4.27 2.64
N PHE A 8 -9.61 3.79 2.17
CA PHE A 8 -9.27 2.39 2.30
C PHE A 8 -9.15 1.97 3.76
N ARG A 9 -8.49 2.79 4.56
CA ARG A 9 -8.28 2.48 5.98
C ARG A 9 -9.59 2.43 6.74
N GLN A 10 -10.54 3.24 6.36
CA GLN A 10 -11.83 3.23 7.03
C GLN A 10 -12.57 1.93 6.83
N LYS A 11 -12.23 1.17 5.80
CA LYS A 11 -12.87 -0.11 5.55
C LYS A 11 -12.29 -1.24 6.39
N THR A 12 -11.11 -1.04 6.94
CA THR A 12 -10.50 -2.05 7.78
C THR A 12 -10.90 -1.81 9.22
N ASN A 13 -10.89 -2.86 10.00
CA ASN A 13 -11.23 -2.75 11.41
C ASN A 13 -9.94 -2.56 12.20
N PRO A 14 -9.68 -1.35 12.67
CA PRO A 14 -8.41 -1.08 13.34
C PRO A 14 -8.27 -1.79 14.69
N SER A 15 -9.35 -2.30 15.23
CA SER A 15 -9.25 -3.00 16.50
C SER A 15 -8.76 -4.43 16.35
N LYS A 16 -8.69 -4.91 15.13
CA LYS A 16 -8.18 -6.25 14.89
C LYS A 16 -6.68 -6.27 15.08
N GLN A 17 -6.18 -7.41 15.53
CA GLN A 17 -4.78 -7.54 15.86
C GLN A 17 -3.89 -7.64 14.63
N TYR A 18 -4.43 -8.15 13.55
CA TYR A 18 -3.62 -8.34 12.36
C TYR A 18 -4.45 -8.02 11.13
N ARG A 19 -3.74 -7.87 10.05
CA ARG A 19 -4.32 -7.57 8.76
C ARG A 19 -3.93 -8.67 7.79
N SER A 20 -4.74 -8.83 6.74
CA SER A 20 -4.39 -9.79 5.70
C SER A 20 -3.15 -9.29 4.95
N GLU A 21 -2.47 -10.22 4.32
CA GLU A 21 -1.32 -9.88 3.49
C GLU A 21 -1.73 -8.90 2.40
N MET A 22 -2.86 -9.15 1.76
CA MET A 22 -3.34 -8.27 0.70
C MET A 22 -3.69 -6.88 1.22
N GLY A 23 -4.24 -6.82 2.42
CA GLY A 23 -4.55 -5.52 3.03
C GLY A 23 -3.30 -4.72 3.28
N ILE A 24 -2.25 -5.36 3.74
CA ILE A 24 -0.98 -4.70 3.98
C ILE A 24 -0.39 -4.19 2.67
N ILE A 25 -0.41 -5.04 1.65
CA ILE A 25 0.11 -4.66 0.34
C ILE A 25 -0.66 -3.47 -0.22
N ALA A 26 -1.97 -3.50 -0.10
CA ALA A 26 -2.80 -2.41 -0.60
C ALA A 26 -2.52 -1.11 0.15
N ASP A 27 -2.28 -1.19 1.46
CA ASP A 27 -1.94 0.00 2.23
C ASP A 27 -0.62 0.61 1.73
N ILE A 28 0.36 -0.23 1.46
CA ILE A 28 1.64 0.26 0.96
C ILE A 28 1.48 0.90 -0.40
N LEU A 29 0.74 0.24 -1.30
CA LEU A 29 0.51 0.79 -2.63
C LEU A 29 -0.25 2.10 -2.56
N CYS A 30 -1.17 2.22 -1.62
CA CYS A 30 -1.92 3.45 -1.44
C CYS A 30 -1.01 4.60 -1.05
N VAL A 31 -0.08 4.36 -0.13
CA VAL A 31 0.89 5.38 0.26
C VAL A 31 1.74 5.78 -0.93
N ALA A 32 2.22 4.79 -1.70
CA ALA A 32 3.03 5.08 -2.87
C ALA A 32 2.25 5.88 -3.92
N MET A 33 0.97 5.55 -4.07
CA MET A 33 0.11 6.25 -4.99
C MET A 33 -0.05 7.72 -4.58
N ASP A 34 -0.26 7.96 -3.29
CA ASP A 34 -0.38 9.31 -2.77
C ASP A 34 0.89 10.12 -3.00
N CYS A 35 2.04 9.48 -2.90
CA CYS A 35 3.31 10.17 -3.08
C CYS A 35 3.64 10.40 -4.56
N GLY A 36 3.06 9.61 -5.44
CA GLY A 36 3.22 9.80 -6.87
C GLY A 36 4.66 9.70 -7.33
N ALA A 37 5.01 10.55 -8.28
CA ALA A 37 6.33 10.49 -8.91
C ALA A 37 7.47 10.80 -7.95
N GLN A 38 7.19 11.51 -6.87
CA GLN A 38 8.22 11.80 -5.88
C GLN A 38 8.63 10.55 -5.12
N GLY A 39 7.72 9.59 -5.04
CA GLY A 39 8.00 8.37 -4.35
C GLY A 39 7.86 8.48 -2.84
N ALA A 40 7.85 7.34 -2.20
CA ALA A 40 7.68 7.23 -0.76
C ALA A 40 8.95 6.67 -0.14
N ILE A 41 9.36 7.25 0.98
CA ILE A 41 10.49 6.72 1.74
C ILE A 41 9.97 5.74 2.79
N ILE A 42 10.85 4.90 3.29
CA ILE A 42 10.49 3.83 4.22
C ILE A 42 9.77 4.36 5.46
N SER A 43 10.28 5.45 6.05
CA SER A 43 9.68 5.98 7.27
C SER A 43 8.27 6.48 7.03
N SER A 44 8.01 7.04 5.86
CA SER A 44 6.68 7.50 5.50
C SER A 44 5.72 6.33 5.36
N ILE A 45 6.16 5.27 4.70
CA ILE A 45 5.34 4.07 4.54
C ILE A 45 5.08 3.44 5.90
N SER A 46 6.11 3.33 6.71
CA SER A 46 6.00 2.73 8.04
C SER A 46 4.95 3.45 8.87
N ARG A 47 5.04 4.77 8.90
CA ARG A 47 4.12 5.58 9.70
C ARG A 47 2.71 5.51 9.15
N ARG A 48 2.57 5.70 7.84
CA ARG A 48 1.25 5.82 7.24
C ARG A 48 0.54 4.49 7.09
N ALA A 49 1.29 3.43 6.85
CA ALA A 49 0.70 2.10 6.72
C ALA A 49 0.68 1.34 8.05
N ASN A 50 1.23 1.96 9.10
CA ASN A 50 1.27 1.37 10.43
C ASN A 50 1.97 0.02 10.41
N LEU A 51 3.21 0.05 9.95
CA LEU A 51 4.04 -1.15 9.85
C LEU A 51 5.38 -0.88 10.48
N SER A 52 6.02 -1.94 10.95
CA SER A 52 7.39 -1.81 11.42
C SER A 52 8.30 -1.54 10.23
N HIS A 53 9.46 -0.98 10.52
CA HIS A 53 10.45 -0.71 9.49
C HIS A 53 10.80 -2.00 8.73
N TYR A 54 10.99 -3.06 9.51
CA TYR A 54 11.34 -4.35 8.93
C TYR A 54 10.24 -4.87 8.00
N ALA A 55 8.99 -4.72 8.44
CA ALA A 55 7.87 -5.19 7.63
C ALA A 55 7.78 -4.41 6.31
N VAL A 56 8.07 -3.10 6.36
CA VAL A 56 8.07 -2.29 5.14
C VAL A 56 9.12 -2.82 4.18
N LEU A 57 10.33 -3.07 4.68
CA LEU A 57 11.40 -3.57 3.81
C LEU A 57 11.02 -4.91 3.19
N ASP A 58 10.48 -5.80 3.99
CA ASP A 58 10.10 -7.12 3.52
C ASP A 58 9.02 -7.03 2.43
N LYS A 59 7.98 -6.26 2.70
CA LYS A 59 6.88 -6.15 1.74
C LYS A 59 7.29 -5.39 0.49
N CYS A 60 8.09 -4.35 0.64
CA CYS A 60 8.52 -3.57 -0.51
C CYS A 60 9.43 -4.40 -1.42
N LYS A 61 10.22 -5.31 -0.84
CA LYS A 61 11.01 -6.20 -1.66
C LYS A 61 10.11 -7.09 -2.52
N LYS A 62 9.08 -7.64 -1.91
CA LYS A 62 8.13 -8.48 -2.64
C LYS A 62 7.42 -7.69 -3.74
N LEU A 63 7.02 -6.47 -3.43
CA LEU A 63 6.32 -5.64 -4.40
C LEU A 63 7.24 -5.25 -5.55
N THR A 64 8.50 -4.98 -5.25
CA THR A 64 9.47 -4.67 -6.28
C THR A 64 9.70 -5.87 -7.19
N ASP A 65 9.84 -7.04 -6.59
CA ASP A 65 10.03 -8.27 -7.37
C ASP A 65 8.83 -8.55 -8.26
N ALA A 66 7.64 -8.18 -7.81
CA ALA A 66 6.43 -8.37 -8.60
C ALA A 66 6.21 -7.28 -9.65
N GLY A 67 7.04 -6.25 -9.64
CA GLY A 67 6.92 -5.17 -10.61
C GLY A 67 5.86 -4.15 -10.28
N LEU A 68 5.35 -4.14 -9.04
CA LEU A 68 4.28 -3.22 -8.65
C LEU A 68 4.81 -1.89 -8.16
N ILE A 69 6.03 -1.88 -7.65
CA ILE A 69 6.73 -0.66 -7.31
C ILE A 69 8.14 -0.77 -7.85
N LYS A 70 8.82 0.36 -7.89
CA LYS A 70 10.19 0.43 -8.32
C LYS A 70 10.98 1.11 -7.23
N SER A 71 12.14 0.57 -6.92
CA SER A 71 12.99 1.09 -5.87
C SER A 71 14.11 1.90 -6.51
N ILE A 72 14.27 3.12 -6.06
CA ILE A 72 15.33 4.00 -6.51
C ILE A 72 16.15 4.38 -5.30
N LYS A 73 17.46 4.14 -5.40
CA LYS A 73 18.33 4.46 -4.31
C LYS A 73 18.83 5.89 -4.46
N GLY A 74 18.42 6.74 -3.53
CA GLY A 74 18.90 8.11 -3.52
C GLY A 74 20.15 8.23 -2.68
N ASN A 75 20.52 9.47 -2.41
CA ASN A 75 21.73 9.73 -1.62
C ASN A 75 21.59 9.22 -0.20
N ARG A 76 20.43 9.37 0.38
CA ARG A 76 20.20 9.01 1.76
C ARG A 76 19.16 7.93 1.95
N ASN A 77 18.19 7.90 1.07
CA ASN A 77 17.03 7.04 1.26
C ASN A 77 16.75 6.25 0.03
N HIS A 78 16.15 5.10 0.25
CA HIS A 78 15.46 4.39 -0.82
C HIS A 78 14.13 5.07 -1.03
N ILE A 79 13.77 5.24 -2.29
CA ILE A 79 12.50 5.82 -2.67
C ILE A 79 11.73 4.76 -3.44
N PHE A 80 10.49 4.55 -3.07
CA PHE A 80 9.65 3.56 -3.72
C PHE A 80 8.55 4.28 -4.51
N ILE A 81 8.50 3.97 -5.81
CA ILE A 81 7.56 4.62 -6.72
C ILE A 81 6.64 3.55 -7.29
N ILE A 82 5.34 3.82 -7.25
CA ILE A 82 4.40 2.86 -7.81
C ILE A 82 4.54 2.85 -9.33
N THR A 83 4.46 1.65 -9.90
CA THR A 83 4.54 1.50 -11.35
C THR A 83 3.14 1.53 -11.94
N GLU A 84 3.07 1.58 -13.26
CA GLU A 84 1.78 1.50 -13.93
C GLU A 84 1.08 0.19 -13.60
N LYS A 85 1.85 -0.89 -13.54
CA LYS A 85 1.31 -2.17 -13.15
C LYS A 85 0.76 -2.13 -11.72
N GLY A 86 1.48 -1.46 -10.83
CA GLY A 86 1.04 -1.30 -9.46
C GLY A 86 -0.24 -0.50 -9.34
N ILE A 87 -0.36 0.56 -10.14
CA ILE A 87 -1.58 1.37 -10.15
C ILE A 87 -2.77 0.52 -10.57
N ARG A 88 -2.61 -0.25 -11.64
CA ARG A 88 -3.69 -1.12 -12.10
C ARG A 88 -4.04 -2.17 -11.08
N PHE A 89 -3.02 -2.74 -10.44
CA PHE A 89 -3.24 -3.73 -9.41
C PHE A 89 -4.05 -3.13 -8.25
N PHE A 90 -3.65 -1.94 -7.81
CA PHE A 90 -4.34 -1.28 -6.71
C PHE A 90 -5.79 -0.96 -7.08
N GLN A 91 -6.02 -0.50 -8.29
CA GLN A 91 -7.37 -0.19 -8.74
C GLN A 91 -8.26 -1.43 -8.76
N GLU A 92 -7.71 -2.55 -9.22
CA GLU A 92 -8.47 -3.80 -9.23
C GLU A 92 -8.75 -4.28 -7.82
N PHE A 93 -7.78 -4.12 -6.93
CA PHE A 93 -7.99 -4.50 -5.56
C PHE A 93 -9.09 -3.66 -4.91
N GLN A 94 -9.11 -2.36 -5.18
CA GLN A 94 -10.16 -1.50 -4.67
C GLN A 94 -11.53 -1.92 -5.19
N ARG A 95 -11.58 -2.26 -6.46
CA ARG A 95 -12.82 -2.70 -7.07
C ARG A 95 -13.33 -3.96 -6.41
N PHE A 96 -12.42 -4.87 -6.12
CA PHE A 96 -12.76 -6.11 -5.44
C PHE A 96 -13.27 -5.85 -4.04
N GLN A 97 -12.64 -4.93 -3.33
CA GLN A 97 -13.08 -4.55 -2.00
C GLN A 97 -14.52 -4.02 -2.00
N ILE A 98 -14.81 -3.19 -2.97
CA ILE A 98 -16.15 -2.63 -3.10
C ILE A 98 -17.16 -3.76 -3.36
N LEU A 99 -16.80 -4.68 -4.22
CA LEU A 99 -17.67 -5.81 -4.52
C LEU A 99 -17.95 -6.65 -3.28
N ILE A 100 -16.90 -6.95 -2.52
CA ILE A 100 -17.06 -7.73 -1.30
C ILE A 100 -18.02 -7.06 -0.35
N GLN A 101 -17.90 -5.75 -0.20
CA GLN A 101 -18.78 -5.01 0.70
C GLN A 101 -20.21 -5.01 0.20
N SER A 102 -20.39 -4.95 -1.10
CA SER A 102 -21.74 -4.89 -1.66
C SER A 102 -22.51 -6.18 -1.43
N VAL A 103 -21.81 -7.30 -1.22
CA VAL A 103 -22.47 -8.58 -0.92
C VAL A 103 -22.28 -8.99 0.54
N ASN A 104 -21.79 -8.04 1.36
CA ASN A 104 -21.69 -8.26 2.80
C ASN A 104 -20.73 -9.33 3.23
N LEU A 105 -19.71 -9.56 2.44
CA LEU A 105 -18.68 -10.52 2.80
C LEU A 105 -17.54 -9.80 3.52
N ARG A 106 -16.85 -10.55 4.33
CA ARG A 106 -15.65 -10.02 4.99
C ARG A 106 -14.41 -10.36 4.19
N TYR A 107 -13.54 -9.42 4.17
CA TYR A 107 -12.27 -9.63 3.48
C TYR A 107 -11.14 -10.00 4.46
#